data_30236fbbda79bc72bfe8b8116026ed2c
#
_entry.id   30236fbbda79bc72bfe8b8116026ed2c
#
_cell.length_a   1.000
_cell.length_b   1.000
_cell.length_c   1.000
_cell.angle_alpha   90.00
_cell.angle_beta   90.00
_cell.angle_gamma   90.00
#
_symmetry.space_group_name_H-M   'P 1'
#
loop_
_entity.id
_entity.type
_entity.pdbx_description
1 polymer ?
#
loop_
_entity_poly.entity_id
_entity_poly.type
_entity_poly.pdbx_seq_one_letter_code
_entity_poly.pdbx_strand_id
1 'polypeptide(L)'
;MHEEPQIQIPDPARPEGGGFNFALILALAAVVVIVAAFYFSPGRQSPPGAAPQASHFAFGAAEQAYATSVHIENIALSRAENFLNQEVTTLTADAVNGGTRSLRGIEITITFADDMNQIALRESRAVVAPPNPPLAAGEHRQFDIAFEHIPTSWNMQQPIVRITGLEFAP
;
A
#
# COMPACT_ATOMS: atom_id res chain seq x y z
N MET A 1 -82.83 41.40 19.48
CA MET A 1 -81.57 41.46 18.72
C MET A 1 -80.56 40.53 19.44
N HIS A 2 -80.50 39.29 19.02
CA HIS A 2 -79.49 38.31 19.55
C HIS A 2 -78.32 38.24 18.58
N GLU A 3 -77.17 38.69 19.02
CA GLU A 3 -75.96 38.49 18.30
C GLU A 3 -75.47 37.04 18.53
N GLU A 4 -75.36 36.32 17.43
CA GLU A 4 -74.86 34.96 17.39
C GLU A 4 -73.34 34.97 17.46
N PRO A 5 -72.67 34.23 18.34
CA PRO A 5 -71.22 34.21 18.40
C PRO A 5 -70.60 33.47 17.21
N GLN A 6 -69.82 34.15 16.43
CA GLN A 6 -68.98 33.55 15.34
C GLN A 6 -67.91 32.64 15.93
N ILE A 7 -68.05 31.35 15.68
CA ILE A 7 -67.04 30.36 16.01
C ILE A 7 -65.98 30.46 14.94
N GLN A 8 -64.81 31.00 15.33
CA GLN A 8 -63.63 31.07 14.50
C GLN A 8 -62.94 29.69 14.50
N ILE A 9 -63.01 28.96 13.40
CA ILE A 9 -62.39 27.67 13.20
C ILE A 9 -60.86 27.98 12.95
N PRO A 10 -59.92 27.43 13.73
CA PRO A 10 -58.47 27.59 13.45
C PRO A 10 -58.13 26.89 12.13
N ASP A 11 -57.42 27.60 11.26
CA ASP A 11 -56.85 27.10 10.00
C ASP A 11 -55.92 25.91 10.29
N PRO A 12 -56.05 24.76 9.61
CA PRO A 12 -55.17 23.64 9.83
C PRO A 12 -53.75 24.05 9.45
N ALA A 13 -52.82 23.96 10.42
CA ALA A 13 -51.41 24.19 10.23
C ALA A 13 -50.88 23.45 8.99
N ARG A 14 -50.39 24.18 8.01
CA ARG A 14 -49.68 23.62 6.87
C ARG A 14 -48.48 22.81 7.41
N PRO A 15 -48.30 21.58 6.99
CA PRO A 15 -47.04 20.87 7.33
C PRO A 15 -45.89 21.64 6.70
N GLU A 16 -44.98 22.13 7.53
CA GLU A 16 -43.68 22.65 7.07
C GLU A 16 -43.01 21.51 6.33
N GLY A 17 -42.97 21.63 5.01
CA GLY A 17 -42.23 20.70 4.16
C GLY A 17 -40.77 20.68 4.60
N GLY A 18 -40.39 19.56 5.25
CA GLY A 18 -38.96 19.29 5.53
C GLY A 18 -38.19 19.36 4.23
N GLY A 19 -37.53 20.47 4.00
CA GLY A 19 -36.70 20.69 2.84
C GLY A 19 -35.63 19.58 2.85
N PHE A 20 -35.83 18.62 1.98
CA PHE A 20 -34.82 17.59 1.72
C PHE A 20 -33.55 18.34 1.35
N ASN A 21 -32.52 18.32 2.23
CA ASN A 21 -31.28 19.06 2.04
C ASN A 21 -30.51 18.41 0.87
N PHE A 22 -30.90 18.79 -0.34
CA PHE A 22 -30.27 18.33 -1.59
C PHE A 22 -28.75 18.57 -1.59
N ALA A 23 -28.30 19.62 -0.91
CA ALA A 23 -26.90 19.92 -0.69
C ALA A 23 -26.19 18.83 0.13
N LEU A 24 -26.87 18.24 1.12
CA LEU A 24 -26.31 17.19 1.98
C LEU A 24 -26.18 15.86 1.23
N ILE A 25 -27.13 15.55 0.34
CA ILE A 25 -27.07 14.37 -0.53
C ILE A 25 -25.94 14.52 -1.55
N LEU A 26 -25.78 15.72 -2.14
CA LEU A 26 -24.69 16.01 -3.08
C LEU A 26 -23.32 15.91 -2.39
N ALA A 27 -23.18 16.40 -1.15
CA ALA A 27 -21.96 16.27 -0.37
C ALA A 27 -21.64 14.79 -0.05
N LEU A 28 -22.64 14.01 0.34
CA LEU A 28 -22.48 12.59 0.62
C LEU A 28 -22.09 11.80 -0.65
N ALA A 29 -22.72 12.10 -1.79
CA ALA A 29 -22.39 11.50 -3.07
C ALA A 29 -20.96 11.84 -3.50
N ALA A 30 -20.50 13.07 -3.30
CA ALA A 30 -19.13 13.48 -3.60
C ALA A 30 -18.10 12.74 -2.74
N VAL A 31 -18.37 12.54 -1.46
CA VAL A 31 -17.51 11.74 -0.56
C VAL A 31 -17.46 10.28 -1.01
N VAL A 32 -18.58 9.67 -1.39
CA VAL A 32 -18.62 8.30 -1.89
C VAL A 32 -17.80 8.16 -3.19
N VAL A 33 -17.90 9.12 -4.10
CA VAL A 33 -17.12 9.13 -5.35
C VAL A 33 -15.62 9.28 -5.07
N ILE A 34 -15.23 10.14 -4.14
CA ILE A 34 -13.82 10.33 -3.75
C ILE A 34 -13.28 9.04 -3.11
N VAL A 35 -14.03 8.43 -2.19
CA VAL A 35 -13.65 7.17 -1.56
C VAL A 35 -13.57 6.05 -2.60
N ALA A 36 -14.55 5.94 -3.50
CA ALA A 36 -14.52 4.98 -4.60
C ALA A 36 -13.32 5.22 -5.52
N ALA A 37 -13.02 6.46 -5.90
CA ALA A 37 -11.84 6.79 -6.70
C ALA A 37 -10.53 6.43 -5.99
N PHE A 38 -10.48 6.53 -4.65
CA PHE A 38 -9.32 6.11 -3.85
C PHE A 38 -9.15 4.60 -3.79
N TYR A 39 -10.27 3.85 -3.71
CA TYR A 39 -10.27 2.38 -3.64
C TYR A 39 -10.15 1.73 -5.04
N PHE A 40 -10.70 2.37 -6.07
CA PHE A 40 -10.70 1.87 -7.45
C PHE A 40 -9.67 2.53 -8.35
N SER A 41 -8.71 3.29 -7.82
CA SER A 41 -7.59 3.80 -8.62
C SER A 41 -6.80 2.62 -9.19
N PRO A 42 -6.70 2.46 -10.52
CA PRO A 42 -6.05 1.30 -11.15
C PRO A 42 -4.54 1.20 -10.88
N GLY A 43 -3.96 2.12 -10.12
CA GLY A 43 -2.55 2.10 -9.72
C GLY A 43 -2.25 1.38 -8.40
N ARG A 44 -3.25 0.85 -7.68
CA ARG A 44 -3.08 0.23 -6.35
C ARG A 44 -3.48 -1.24 -6.25
N GLN A 45 -4.01 -1.82 -7.31
CA GLN A 45 -4.33 -3.24 -7.32
C GLN A 45 -3.31 -3.97 -8.19
N SER A 46 -2.31 -4.56 -7.56
CA SER A 46 -1.70 -5.73 -8.17
C SER A 46 -2.81 -6.77 -8.32
N PRO A 47 -3.04 -7.34 -9.50
CA PRO A 47 -4.09 -8.33 -9.69
C PRO A 47 -3.85 -9.50 -8.74
N PRO A 48 -4.88 -9.99 -8.00
CA PRO A 48 -4.76 -11.16 -7.17
C PRO A 48 -4.41 -12.35 -8.08
N GLY A 49 -3.25 -12.96 -7.87
CA GLY A 49 -2.81 -14.17 -8.56
C GLY A 49 -1.79 -13.99 -9.69
N ALA A 50 -1.30 -12.78 -9.99
CA ALA A 50 -0.05 -12.67 -10.72
C ALA A 50 1.07 -13.11 -9.78
N ALA A 51 1.57 -14.34 -9.97
CA ALA A 51 2.86 -14.71 -9.40
C ALA A 51 3.83 -13.56 -9.72
N PRO A 52 4.58 -13.03 -8.73
CA PRO A 52 5.50 -11.95 -9.00
C PRO A 52 6.43 -12.43 -10.09
N GLN A 53 6.34 -11.80 -11.26
CA GLN A 53 7.37 -12.02 -12.27
C GLN A 53 8.64 -11.48 -11.64
N ALA A 54 9.52 -12.38 -11.25
CA ALA A 54 10.85 -12.05 -10.82
C ALA A 54 11.51 -11.29 -11.98
N SER A 55 11.48 -9.98 -11.93
CA SER A 55 12.30 -9.16 -12.81
C SER A 55 13.71 -9.33 -12.30
N HIS A 56 14.44 -10.29 -12.88
CA HIS A 56 15.82 -10.52 -12.52
C HIS A 56 16.69 -9.41 -13.13
N PHE A 57 16.97 -8.39 -12.33
CA PHE A 57 17.97 -7.41 -12.72
C PHE A 57 19.36 -8.05 -12.73
N ALA A 58 20.25 -7.48 -13.53
CA ALA A 58 21.63 -7.94 -13.58
C ALA A 58 22.31 -7.86 -12.19
N PHE A 59 23.13 -8.82 -11.86
CA PHE A 59 23.95 -8.82 -10.66
C PHE A 59 25.35 -9.34 -10.94
N GLY A 60 25.98 -8.74 -11.96
CA GLY A 60 27.36 -8.99 -12.33
C GLY A 60 28.36 -8.26 -11.43
N ALA A 61 29.64 -8.25 -11.82
CA ALA A 61 30.69 -7.67 -10.99
C ALA A 61 30.51 -6.17 -10.72
N ALA A 62 29.96 -5.41 -11.70
CA ALA A 62 29.73 -3.99 -11.55
C ALA A 62 28.61 -3.69 -10.57
N GLU A 63 27.51 -4.45 -10.67
CA GLU A 63 26.34 -4.33 -9.78
C GLU A 63 26.70 -4.76 -8.36
N GLN A 64 27.42 -5.85 -8.19
CA GLN A 64 27.91 -6.32 -6.88
C GLN A 64 28.81 -5.29 -6.20
N ALA A 65 29.75 -4.71 -6.94
CA ALA A 65 30.60 -3.65 -6.42
C ALA A 65 29.78 -2.43 -5.97
N TYR A 66 28.78 -2.04 -6.75
CA TYR A 66 27.91 -0.89 -6.42
C TYR A 66 26.93 -1.20 -5.30
N ALA A 67 26.48 -2.43 -5.16
CA ALA A 67 25.54 -2.86 -4.11
C ALA A 67 26.06 -2.57 -2.70
N THR A 68 27.36 -2.46 -2.51
CA THR A 68 27.95 -2.05 -1.22
C THR A 68 27.60 -0.62 -0.80
N SER A 69 27.17 0.21 -1.75
CA SER A 69 26.72 1.59 -1.52
C SER A 69 25.19 1.71 -1.44
N VAL A 70 24.46 0.61 -1.58
CA VAL A 70 23.00 0.58 -1.47
C VAL A 70 22.61 -0.12 -0.17
N HIS A 71 21.74 0.50 0.61
CA HIS A 71 21.35 -0.02 1.91
C HIS A 71 19.84 -0.19 1.97
N ILE A 72 19.39 -1.24 2.67
CA ILE A 72 17.99 -1.40 3.05
C ILE A 72 17.92 -1.17 4.56
N GLU A 73 17.22 -0.12 4.94
CA GLU A 73 17.19 0.39 6.31
C GLU A 73 15.75 0.42 6.85
N ASN A 74 15.61 0.65 8.16
CA ASN A 74 14.33 0.83 8.84
C ASN A 74 13.33 -0.31 8.59
N ILE A 75 13.82 -1.56 8.51
CA ILE A 75 12.98 -2.72 8.24
C ILE A 75 12.02 -2.93 9.41
N ALA A 76 10.73 -2.85 9.14
CA ALA A 76 9.66 -3.10 10.09
C ALA A 76 8.68 -4.14 9.53
N LEU A 77 8.13 -4.98 10.39
CA LEU A 77 7.08 -5.93 10.06
C LEU A 77 5.80 -5.55 10.80
N SER A 78 4.69 -5.53 10.09
CA SER A 78 3.36 -5.40 10.64
C SER A 78 2.49 -6.57 10.19
N ARG A 79 1.56 -6.99 11.05
CA ARG A 79 0.60 -8.06 10.75
C ARG A 79 -0.81 -7.52 10.91
N ALA A 80 -1.65 -7.84 9.95
CA ALA A 80 -3.06 -7.50 9.97
C ALA A 80 -3.88 -8.67 9.43
N GLU A 81 -5.08 -8.84 9.95
CA GLU A 81 -6.06 -9.76 9.40
C GLU A 81 -6.99 -9.00 8.46
N ASN A 82 -7.21 -9.54 7.28
CA ASN A 82 -8.12 -8.96 6.31
C ASN A 82 -9.58 -9.39 6.60
N PHE A 83 -10.54 -8.85 5.83
CA PHE A 83 -11.97 -9.14 5.98
C PHE A 83 -12.34 -10.61 5.72
N LEU A 84 -11.43 -11.41 5.17
CA LEU A 84 -11.58 -12.84 4.90
C LEU A 84 -10.90 -13.69 5.97
N ASN A 85 -10.52 -13.11 7.10
CA ASN A 85 -9.74 -13.73 8.17
C ASN A 85 -8.41 -14.32 7.68
N GLN A 86 -7.81 -13.69 6.67
CA GLN A 86 -6.48 -14.06 6.19
C GLN A 86 -5.46 -13.11 6.80
N GLU A 87 -4.42 -13.69 7.37
CA GLU A 87 -3.31 -12.92 7.91
C GLU A 87 -2.40 -12.43 6.78
N VAL A 88 -2.15 -11.12 6.76
CA VAL A 88 -1.21 -10.48 5.84
C VAL A 88 -0.08 -9.86 6.65
N THR A 89 1.15 -10.24 6.34
CA THR A 89 2.35 -9.61 6.91
C THR A 89 2.90 -8.61 5.91
N THR A 90 3.07 -7.36 6.34
CA THR A 90 3.67 -6.31 5.50
C THR A 90 5.05 -5.97 6.03
N LEU A 91 6.05 -6.03 5.15
CA LEU A 91 7.39 -5.53 5.39
C LEU A 91 7.48 -4.12 4.82
N THR A 92 7.79 -3.15 5.68
CA THR A 92 8.07 -1.75 5.32
C THR A 92 9.57 -1.51 5.51
N ALA A 93 10.23 -0.87 4.55
CA ALA A 93 11.64 -0.52 4.65
C ALA A 93 11.99 0.65 3.73
N ASP A 94 13.19 1.20 3.90
CA ASP A 94 13.76 2.24 3.07
C ASP A 94 14.90 1.68 2.21
N ALA A 95 14.85 1.92 0.90
CA ALA A 95 15.97 1.72 -0.01
C ALA A 95 16.78 3.01 -0.10
N VAL A 96 18.04 2.98 0.27
CA VAL A 96 18.95 4.14 0.28
C VAL A 96 20.05 3.94 -0.75
N ASN A 97 20.17 4.88 -1.69
CA ASN A 97 21.25 4.90 -2.67
C ASN A 97 22.38 5.82 -2.20
N GLY A 98 23.30 5.31 -1.41
CA GLY A 98 24.49 6.03 -0.92
C GLY A 98 25.61 6.18 -1.97
N GLY A 99 25.42 5.66 -3.19
CA GLY A 99 26.40 5.76 -4.26
C GLY A 99 26.25 7.02 -5.10
N THR A 100 26.95 7.06 -6.25
CA THR A 100 27.04 8.24 -7.12
C THR A 100 26.24 8.16 -8.40
N ARG A 101 25.63 6.99 -8.69
CA ARG A 101 24.83 6.74 -9.90
C ARG A 101 23.36 6.60 -9.55
N SER A 102 22.48 7.02 -10.45
CA SER A 102 21.04 6.75 -10.31
C SER A 102 20.74 5.30 -10.62
N LEU A 103 19.80 4.71 -9.86
CA LEU A 103 19.36 3.33 -10.02
C LEU A 103 17.94 3.31 -10.58
N ARG A 104 17.75 2.66 -11.72
CA ARG A 104 16.45 2.43 -12.34
C ARG A 104 15.75 1.21 -11.75
N GLY A 105 16.53 0.23 -11.26
CA GLY A 105 16.03 -0.99 -10.65
C GLY A 105 16.85 -1.41 -9.45
N ILE A 106 16.16 -1.85 -8.39
CA ILE A 106 16.73 -2.54 -7.22
C ILE A 106 15.87 -3.75 -6.95
N GLU A 107 16.48 -4.95 -6.99
CA GLU A 107 15.86 -6.19 -6.58
C GLU A 107 16.47 -6.65 -5.26
N ILE A 108 15.61 -7.10 -4.37
CA ILE A 108 16.02 -7.68 -3.09
C ILE A 108 15.48 -9.10 -2.97
N THR A 109 16.21 -9.95 -2.27
CA THR A 109 15.73 -11.24 -1.78
C THR A 109 15.48 -11.16 -0.30
N ILE A 110 14.28 -11.56 0.12
CA ILE A 110 13.81 -11.59 1.49
C ILE A 110 13.74 -13.07 1.91
N THR A 111 14.39 -13.40 3.04
CA THR A 111 14.43 -14.76 3.56
C THR A 111 13.91 -14.80 4.99
N PHE A 112 12.84 -15.53 5.22
CA PHE A 112 12.30 -15.85 6.54
C PHE A 112 12.84 -17.21 6.97
N ALA A 113 13.25 -17.32 8.24
CA ALA A 113 13.80 -18.55 8.80
C ALA A 113 12.84 -19.18 9.82
N ASP A 114 12.99 -20.48 10.04
CA ASP A 114 12.35 -21.21 11.13
C ASP A 114 13.24 -21.22 12.40
N ASP A 115 12.76 -21.89 13.45
CA ASP A 115 13.49 -21.98 14.74
C ASP A 115 14.81 -22.74 14.64
N MET A 116 15.00 -23.55 13.61
CA MET A 116 16.24 -24.25 13.32
C MET A 116 17.14 -23.49 12.34
N ASN A 117 16.80 -22.24 12.04
CA ASN A 117 17.51 -21.38 11.09
C ASN A 117 17.48 -21.90 9.64
N GLN A 118 16.49 -22.75 9.32
CA GLN A 118 16.22 -23.19 7.95
C GLN A 118 15.31 -22.18 7.25
N ILE A 119 15.34 -22.20 5.92
CA ILE A 119 14.55 -21.27 5.12
C ILE A 119 13.09 -21.73 5.15
N ALA A 120 12.23 -20.94 5.81
CA ALA A 120 10.78 -21.10 5.78
C ALA A 120 10.18 -20.52 4.49
N LEU A 121 10.62 -19.30 4.09
CA LEU A 121 10.20 -18.64 2.85
C LEU A 121 11.36 -17.82 2.29
N ARG A 122 11.50 -17.85 0.95
CA ARG A 122 12.43 -16.99 0.22
C ARG A 122 11.72 -16.41 -0.99
N GLU A 123 11.72 -15.09 -1.09
CA GLU A 123 11.11 -14.38 -2.21
C GLU A 123 12.01 -13.24 -2.69
N SER A 124 12.01 -13.02 -4.02
CA SER A 124 12.67 -11.86 -4.63
C SER A 124 11.63 -10.84 -5.08
N ARG A 125 11.91 -9.56 -4.86
CA ARG A 125 11.02 -8.44 -5.18
C ARG A 125 11.83 -7.27 -5.74
N ALA A 126 11.35 -6.66 -6.81
CA ALA A 126 11.83 -5.37 -7.25
C ALA A 126 11.20 -4.27 -6.40
N VAL A 127 12.03 -3.53 -5.66
CA VAL A 127 11.59 -2.44 -4.78
C VAL A 127 11.75 -1.07 -5.42
N VAL A 128 12.62 -0.98 -6.41
CA VAL A 128 12.71 0.14 -7.35
C VAL A 128 12.60 -0.45 -8.75
N ALA A 129 11.63 0.01 -9.53
CA ALA A 129 11.43 -0.45 -10.91
C ALA A 129 10.51 0.52 -11.65
N PRO A 130 10.56 0.58 -12.99
CA PRO A 130 9.56 1.28 -13.80
C PRO A 130 8.13 0.81 -13.47
N PRO A 131 7.14 1.71 -13.52
CA PRO A 131 7.18 3.08 -14.03
C PRO A 131 7.66 4.13 -13.03
N ASN A 132 8.05 3.74 -11.81
CA ASN A 132 8.56 4.70 -10.84
C ASN A 132 9.84 5.37 -11.34
N PRO A 133 10.09 6.65 -10.95
CA PRO A 133 11.33 7.32 -11.32
C PRO A 133 12.55 6.58 -10.73
N PRO A 134 13.73 6.68 -11.36
CA PRO A 134 14.97 6.16 -10.80
C PRO A 134 15.23 6.71 -9.40
N LEU A 135 15.93 5.94 -8.58
CA LEU A 135 16.41 6.36 -7.27
C LEU A 135 17.73 7.09 -7.47
N ALA A 136 17.74 8.42 -7.30
CA ALA A 136 18.92 9.23 -7.52
C ALA A 136 20.04 8.95 -6.50
N ALA A 137 21.26 9.41 -6.80
CA ALA A 137 22.37 9.37 -5.88
C ALA A 137 22.04 10.16 -4.59
N GLY A 138 22.23 9.55 -3.43
CA GLY A 138 21.90 10.12 -2.12
C GLY A 138 20.41 10.11 -1.77
N GLU A 139 19.53 9.63 -2.65
CA GLU A 139 18.10 9.52 -2.39
C GLU A 139 17.78 8.26 -1.58
N HIS A 140 16.70 8.36 -0.78
CA HIS A 140 16.05 7.21 -0.15
C HIS A 140 14.60 7.12 -0.58
N ARG A 141 14.05 5.92 -0.58
CA ARG A 141 12.65 5.65 -0.93
C ARG A 141 12.09 4.53 -0.10
N GLN A 142 10.99 4.80 0.59
CA GLN A 142 10.24 3.81 1.31
C GLN A 142 9.49 2.89 0.36
N PHE A 143 9.42 1.62 0.72
CA PHE A 143 8.62 0.61 0.01
C PHE A 143 7.93 -0.32 0.99
N ASP A 144 6.85 -0.94 0.53
CA ASP A 144 6.06 -1.92 1.27
C ASP A 144 5.94 -3.21 0.45
N ILE A 145 6.08 -4.35 1.11
CA ILE A 145 5.89 -5.68 0.51
C ILE A 145 4.91 -6.45 1.38
N ALA A 146 3.77 -6.84 0.80
CA ALA A 146 2.79 -7.68 1.45
C ALA A 146 3.07 -9.17 1.17
N PHE A 147 3.02 -9.98 2.22
CA PHE A 147 3.08 -11.44 2.18
C PHE A 147 1.75 -11.99 2.66
N GLU A 148 0.98 -12.58 1.73
CA GLU A 148 -0.34 -13.17 2.04
C GLU A 148 -0.21 -14.52 2.76
N HIS A 149 0.92 -15.21 2.56
CA HIS A 149 1.19 -16.53 3.14
C HIS A 149 2.65 -16.65 3.54
N ILE A 150 2.95 -16.48 4.81
CA ILE A 150 4.22 -16.91 5.37
C ILE A 150 3.96 -18.26 6.07
N PRO A 151 4.80 -19.30 5.83
CA PRO A 151 4.64 -20.59 6.48
C PRO A 151 4.60 -20.46 8.01
N THR A 152 3.78 -21.28 8.66
CA THR A 152 3.64 -21.30 10.12
C THR A 152 4.91 -21.72 10.85
N SER A 153 5.87 -22.31 10.12
CA SER A 153 7.21 -22.63 10.64
C SER A 153 8.12 -21.39 10.84
N TRP A 154 7.75 -20.21 10.33
CA TRP A 154 8.52 -19.00 10.56
C TRP A 154 8.61 -18.64 12.04
N ASN A 155 9.84 -18.39 12.51
CA ASN A 155 10.17 -18.08 13.91
C ASN A 155 9.77 -16.67 14.38
N MET A 156 8.99 -15.92 13.57
CA MET A 156 8.56 -14.54 13.85
C MET A 156 9.69 -13.50 13.99
N GLN A 157 10.92 -13.87 13.67
CA GLN A 157 12.04 -12.92 13.70
C GLN A 157 12.10 -12.08 12.43
N GLN A 158 12.87 -11.01 12.49
CA GLN A 158 13.12 -10.15 11.33
C GLN A 158 13.76 -10.94 10.19
N PRO A 159 13.24 -10.85 8.95
CA PRO A 159 13.81 -11.55 7.81
C PRO A 159 15.18 -10.99 7.43
N ILE A 160 15.97 -11.85 6.79
CA ILE A 160 17.22 -11.43 6.15
C ILE A 160 16.86 -10.83 4.79
N VAL A 161 17.25 -9.58 4.57
CA VAL A 161 17.07 -8.87 3.29
C VAL A 161 18.43 -8.66 2.64
N ARG A 162 18.56 -9.04 1.36
CA ARG A 162 19.78 -8.89 0.57
C ARG A 162 19.47 -8.31 -0.80
N ILE A 163 20.31 -7.42 -1.30
CA ILE A 163 20.24 -6.94 -2.68
C ILE A 163 20.72 -8.05 -3.59
N THR A 164 19.93 -8.38 -4.61
CA THR A 164 20.19 -9.48 -5.56
C THR A 164 20.11 -9.07 -7.02
N GLY A 165 19.81 -7.80 -7.29
CA GLY A 165 19.82 -7.25 -8.64
C GLY A 165 19.84 -5.73 -8.62
N LEU A 166 20.58 -5.13 -9.56
CA LEU A 166 20.62 -3.69 -9.77
C LEU A 166 20.52 -3.37 -11.25
N GLU A 167 19.81 -2.28 -11.57
CA GLU A 167 19.79 -1.69 -12.91
C GLU A 167 20.15 -0.20 -12.80
N PHE A 168 21.18 0.21 -13.50
CA PHE A 168 21.57 1.62 -13.53
C PHE A 168 20.66 2.40 -14.48
N ALA A 169 20.34 3.63 -14.11
CA ALA A 169 19.71 4.55 -15.05
C ALA A 169 20.70 4.97 -16.14
N PRO A 170 20.21 5.22 -17.36
CA PRO A 170 21.05 5.67 -18.50
C PRO A 170 21.69 7.04 -18.24
#